data_a4290b75b9db863af60c48791d13a03f
#
_entry.id   a4290b75b9db863af60c48791d13a03f
#
_cell.length_a   1.000
_cell.length_b   1.000
_cell.length_c   1.000
_cell.angle_alpha   90.00
_cell.angle_beta   90.00
_cell.angle_gamma   90.00
#
_symmetry.space_group_name_H-M   'P 1'
#
loop_
_entity.id
_entity.type
_entity.pdbx_description
1 polymer ?
#
loop_
_entity_poly.entity_id
_entity_poly.type
_entity_poly.pdbx_seq_one_letter_code
_entity_poly.pdbx_strand_id
1 'polypeptide(L)'
;MTADPISLARSLPAPPLDARSRYLRRLTVDALIGGERGHIGSTMSLIEILRVLYDSVLSFRADEPDWPARDRCVLSKGHGCLALYAVLADKGFFATDALTDFCRHHSFLGGHPERGKVPGVEASTGALGHGLSLGVGMALAQRMRGRAARVFVIMGDGEINEGSVWEAAMSAAKHRLDSLI
;
A
#
# COMPACT_ATOMS: atom_id res chain seq x y z
N MET A 1 12.88 -7.00 37.61
CA MET A 1 11.56 -6.96 36.94
C MET A 1 11.70 -6.07 35.71
N THR A 2 11.89 -6.63 34.55
CA THR A 2 11.93 -5.88 33.29
C THR A 2 10.49 -5.55 32.89
N ALA A 3 10.17 -4.28 32.73
CA ALA A 3 8.85 -3.84 32.31
C ALA A 3 8.53 -4.45 30.94
N ASP A 4 7.31 -4.99 30.78
CA ASP A 4 6.81 -5.51 29.52
C ASP A 4 6.89 -4.41 28.45
N PRO A 5 7.60 -4.62 27.32
CA PRO A 5 7.72 -3.63 26.26
C PRO A 5 6.37 -3.14 25.70
N ILE A 6 5.36 -4.02 25.72
CA ILE A 6 3.99 -3.68 25.28
C ILE A 6 3.32 -2.72 26.29
N SER A 7 3.58 -2.89 27.58
CA SER A 7 3.08 -1.99 28.63
C SER A 7 3.70 -0.59 28.52
N LEU A 8 5.01 -0.51 28.19
CA LEU A 8 5.70 0.78 27.99
C LEU A 8 5.16 1.53 26.78
N ALA A 9 4.89 0.83 25.67
CA ALA A 9 4.33 1.44 24.46
C ALA A 9 2.93 2.04 24.67
N ARG A 10 2.14 1.46 25.60
CA ARG A 10 0.80 1.97 25.97
C ARG A 10 0.84 3.21 26.86
N SER A 11 1.95 3.49 27.53
CA SER A 11 2.09 4.62 28.46
C SER A 11 2.58 5.91 27.80
N LEU A 12 3.09 5.85 26.58
CA LEU A 12 3.53 7.04 25.84
C LEU A 12 2.33 7.70 25.15
N PRO A 13 2.12 9.02 25.32
CA PRO A 13 1.10 9.72 24.56
C PRO A 13 1.44 9.62 23.07
N ALA A 14 0.45 9.20 22.27
CA ALA A 14 0.63 9.18 20.82
C ALA A 14 0.98 10.60 20.32
N PRO A 15 2.02 10.77 19.50
CA PRO A 15 2.35 12.08 18.97
C PRO A 15 1.16 12.65 18.20
N PRO A 16 0.91 13.96 18.28
CA PRO A 16 -0.21 14.57 17.57
C PRO A 16 0.00 14.40 16.06
N LEU A 17 -1.05 14.00 15.36
CA LEU A 17 -1.04 13.93 13.89
C LEU A 17 -0.81 15.33 13.31
N ASP A 18 0.09 15.43 12.36
CA ASP A 18 0.27 16.68 11.60
C ASP A 18 -0.89 16.96 10.62
N ALA A 19 -0.89 18.12 10.01
CA ALA A 19 -1.96 18.54 9.10
C ALA A 19 -2.08 17.61 7.89
N ARG A 20 -0.96 17.09 7.38
CA ARG A 20 -0.90 16.20 6.23
C ARG A 20 -1.55 14.84 6.51
N SER A 21 -1.20 14.21 7.63
CA SER A 21 -1.83 12.95 8.07
C SER A 21 -3.32 13.13 8.34
N ARG A 22 -3.72 14.23 8.99
CA ARG A 22 -5.15 14.52 9.22
C ARG A 22 -5.92 14.66 7.90
N TYR A 23 -5.33 15.31 6.91
CA TYR A 23 -5.96 15.46 5.59
C TYR A 23 -6.19 14.11 4.90
N LEU A 24 -5.16 13.25 4.82
CA LEU A 24 -5.29 11.92 4.20
C LEU A 24 -6.28 11.04 4.95
N ARG A 25 -6.28 11.10 6.29
CA ARG A 25 -7.26 10.39 7.12
C ARG A 25 -8.68 10.87 6.84
N ARG A 26 -8.89 12.17 6.64
CA ARG A 26 -10.19 12.72 6.27
C ARG A 26 -10.66 12.20 4.92
N LEU A 27 -9.84 12.27 3.87
CA LEU A 27 -10.15 11.70 2.56
C LEU A 27 -10.58 10.23 2.66
N THR A 28 -9.87 9.46 3.50
CA THR A 28 -10.17 8.05 3.72
C THR A 28 -11.53 7.85 4.41
N VAL A 29 -11.86 8.69 5.41
CA VAL A 29 -13.14 8.63 6.09
C VAL A 29 -14.29 9.05 5.16
N ASP A 30 -14.09 10.10 4.37
CA ASP A 30 -15.09 10.57 3.40
C ASP A 30 -15.38 9.48 2.35
N ALA A 31 -14.36 8.78 1.86
CA ALA A 31 -14.53 7.63 0.97
C ALA A 31 -15.28 6.47 1.65
N LEU A 32 -14.97 6.18 2.92
CA LEU A 32 -15.66 5.14 3.69
C LEU A 32 -17.15 5.47 3.87
N ILE A 33 -17.46 6.73 4.17
CA ILE A 33 -18.84 7.21 4.30
C ILE A 33 -19.55 7.08 2.95
N GLY A 34 -18.93 7.52 1.85
CA GLY A 34 -19.50 7.41 0.51
C GLY A 34 -19.81 5.97 0.09
N GLY A 35 -18.89 5.03 0.38
CA GLY A 35 -19.03 3.61 0.04
C GLY A 35 -19.88 2.79 1.01
N GLU A 36 -20.14 3.29 2.23
CA GLU A 36 -20.85 2.59 3.31
C GLU A 36 -20.25 1.23 3.68
N ARG A 37 -18.99 1.00 3.36
CA ARG A 37 -18.25 -0.24 3.65
C ARG A 37 -16.75 0.00 3.61
N GLY A 38 -15.97 -0.90 4.21
CA GLY A 38 -14.50 -0.88 4.19
C GLY A 38 -13.92 -1.39 5.51
N HIS A 39 -12.59 -1.54 5.52
CA HIS A 39 -11.84 -2.07 6.65
C HIS A 39 -11.07 -0.93 7.34
N ILE A 40 -11.77 -0.15 8.19
CA ILE A 40 -11.22 1.08 8.78
C ILE A 40 -9.93 0.84 9.58
N GLY A 41 -9.85 -0.21 10.38
CA GLY A 41 -8.68 -0.50 11.20
C GLY A 41 -7.43 -0.75 10.34
N SER A 42 -7.55 -1.64 9.35
CA SER A 42 -6.48 -1.91 8.39
C SER A 42 -6.08 -0.68 7.58
N THR A 43 -7.05 0.11 7.18
CA THR A 43 -6.84 1.34 6.40
C THR A 43 -6.08 2.39 7.22
N MET A 44 -6.52 2.66 8.45
CA MET A 44 -5.91 3.69 9.30
C MET A 44 -4.48 3.35 9.73
N SER A 45 -4.10 2.08 9.78
CA SER A 45 -2.72 1.65 10.06
C SER A 45 -1.74 1.92 8.91
N LEU A 46 -2.23 2.26 7.72
CA LEU A 46 -1.45 2.42 6.49
C LEU A 46 -1.14 3.87 6.13
N ILE A 47 -1.91 4.84 6.64
CA ILE A 47 -1.88 6.22 6.18
C ILE A 47 -0.46 6.81 6.24
N GLU A 48 0.22 6.69 7.38
CA GLU A 48 1.55 7.27 7.57
C GLU A 48 2.62 6.54 6.75
N ILE A 49 2.48 5.21 6.60
CA ILE A 49 3.40 4.40 5.79
C ILE A 49 3.30 4.83 4.32
N LEU A 50 2.08 4.82 3.77
CA LEU A 50 1.84 5.21 2.37
C LEU A 50 2.20 6.68 2.13
N ARG A 51 1.87 7.56 3.07
CA ARG A 51 2.26 8.95 3.02
C ARG A 51 3.77 9.10 2.86
N VAL A 52 4.57 8.49 3.74
CA VAL A 52 6.03 8.58 3.67
C VAL A 52 6.55 8.03 2.35
N LEU A 53 6.03 6.90 1.89
CA LEU A 53 6.41 6.31 0.62
C LEU A 53 6.14 7.25 -0.54
N TYR A 54 4.92 7.76 -0.67
CA TYR A 54 4.52 8.58 -1.82
C TYR A 54 4.94 10.06 -1.71
N ASP A 55 5.14 10.61 -0.50
CA ASP A 55 5.59 11.98 -0.33
C ASP A 55 7.12 12.12 -0.51
N SER A 56 7.91 11.07 -0.16
CA SER A 56 9.37 11.26 0.01
C SER A 56 10.26 10.14 -0.51
N VAL A 57 9.73 8.96 -0.79
CA VAL A 57 10.57 7.76 -1.05
C VAL A 57 10.44 7.25 -2.48
N LEU A 58 9.21 7.13 -2.98
CA LEU A 58 8.94 6.53 -4.28
C LEU A 58 9.25 7.49 -5.43
N SER A 59 9.87 6.95 -6.47
CA SER A 59 9.99 7.61 -7.77
C SER A 59 8.82 7.17 -8.64
N PHE A 60 7.90 8.09 -8.94
CA PHE A 60 6.72 7.83 -9.77
C PHE A 60 6.30 9.09 -10.53
N ARG A 61 5.40 8.93 -11.49
CA ARG A 61 4.74 10.00 -12.23
C ARG A 61 3.25 9.71 -12.28
N ALA A 62 2.44 10.61 -11.73
CA ALA A 62 0.99 10.40 -11.69
C ALA A 62 0.34 10.55 -13.07
N ASP A 63 0.89 11.42 -13.91
CA ASP A 63 0.51 11.64 -15.31
C ASP A 63 0.95 10.52 -16.26
N GLU A 64 1.95 9.71 -15.86
CA GLU A 64 2.44 8.52 -16.58
C GLU A 64 2.42 7.30 -15.64
N PRO A 65 1.25 6.78 -15.23
CA PRO A 65 1.16 5.69 -14.23
C PRO A 65 1.91 4.42 -14.64
N ASP A 66 2.10 4.20 -15.93
CA ASP A 66 2.84 3.06 -16.48
C ASP A 66 4.31 3.36 -16.80
N TRP A 67 4.84 4.52 -16.37
CA TRP A 67 6.25 4.86 -16.59
C TRP A 67 7.18 3.70 -16.20
N PRO A 68 7.99 3.18 -17.15
CA PRO A 68 8.73 1.92 -16.92
C PRO A 68 9.77 1.97 -15.81
N ALA A 69 10.34 3.14 -15.53
CA ALA A 69 11.39 3.30 -14.53
C ALA A 69 10.87 3.69 -13.13
N ARG A 70 9.54 3.74 -12.94
CA ARG A 70 8.95 4.05 -11.63
C ARG A 70 9.25 2.94 -10.61
N ASP A 71 9.34 3.30 -9.34
CA ASP A 71 9.24 2.36 -8.24
C ASP A 71 7.86 1.67 -8.22
N ARG A 72 7.77 0.50 -7.63
CA ARG A 72 6.53 -0.27 -7.50
C ARG A 72 6.12 -0.32 -6.04
N CYS A 73 4.86 -0.02 -5.76
CA CYS A 73 4.29 -0.15 -4.42
C CYS A 73 3.11 -1.14 -4.46
N VAL A 74 3.30 -2.31 -3.88
CA VAL A 74 2.28 -3.37 -3.80
C VAL A 74 1.68 -3.36 -2.40
N LEU A 75 0.40 -3.05 -2.29
CA LEU A 75 -0.36 -3.23 -1.06
C LEU A 75 -0.87 -4.68 -0.99
N SER A 76 -0.12 -5.57 -0.35
CA SER A 76 -0.44 -6.99 -0.26
C SER A 76 -1.71 -7.24 0.55
N LYS A 77 -1.87 -6.57 1.71
CA LYS A 77 -3.13 -6.56 2.48
C LYS A 77 -4.20 -5.71 1.79
N GLY A 78 -4.70 -6.19 0.67
CA GLY A 78 -5.58 -5.44 -0.24
C GLY A 78 -6.85 -4.86 0.39
N HIS A 79 -7.31 -5.43 1.51
CA HIS A 79 -8.43 -4.89 2.27
C HIS A 79 -8.16 -3.50 2.90
N GLY A 80 -6.90 -3.04 2.94
CA GLY A 80 -6.53 -1.66 3.31
C GLY A 80 -6.59 -0.66 2.15
N CYS A 81 -7.20 -1.00 1.03
CA CYS A 81 -7.19 -0.25 -0.24
C CYS A 81 -7.60 1.22 -0.12
N LEU A 82 -8.50 1.57 0.80
CA LEU A 82 -8.94 2.95 0.98
C LEU A 82 -7.78 3.91 1.28
N ALA A 83 -6.78 3.49 2.07
CA ALA A 83 -5.59 4.29 2.33
C ALA A 83 -4.78 4.50 1.05
N LEU A 84 -4.61 3.44 0.25
CA LEU A 84 -3.90 3.53 -1.03
C LEU A 84 -4.64 4.45 -1.99
N TYR A 85 -5.96 4.31 -2.12
CA TYR A 85 -6.77 5.14 -3.01
C TYR A 85 -6.74 6.62 -2.60
N ALA A 86 -6.85 6.92 -1.31
CA ALA A 86 -6.75 8.29 -0.82
C ALA A 86 -5.40 8.93 -1.16
N VAL A 87 -4.30 8.18 -1.02
CA VAL A 87 -2.97 8.66 -1.38
C VAL A 87 -2.80 8.79 -2.89
N LEU A 88 -3.26 7.83 -3.70
CA LEU A 88 -3.18 7.91 -5.16
C LEU A 88 -4.00 9.09 -5.71
N ALA A 89 -5.20 9.32 -5.20
CA ALA A 89 -6.02 10.47 -5.56
C ALA A 89 -5.32 11.80 -5.21
N ASP A 90 -4.79 11.90 -3.99
CA ASP A 90 -4.01 13.06 -3.55
C ASP A 90 -2.77 13.33 -4.41
N LYS A 91 -2.14 12.28 -4.92
CA LYS A 91 -0.99 12.40 -5.83
C LYS A 91 -1.38 12.68 -7.29
N GLY A 92 -2.67 12.75 -7.59
CA GLY A 92 -3.17 13.12 -8.91
C GLY A 92 -3.25 11.97 -9.92
N PHE A 93 -3.21 10.71 -9.47
CA PHE A 93 -3.47 9.58 -10.37
C PHE A 93 -4.91 9.57 -10.89
N PHE A 94 -5.84 10.10 -10.10
CA PHE A 94 -7.24 10.33 -10.46
C PHE A 94 -7.85 11.41 -9.56
N ALA A 95 -9.02 11.92 -9.91
CA ALA A 95 -9.66 12.99 -9.16
C ALA A 95 -10.12 12.53 -7.77
N THR A 96 -9.96 13.40 -6.77
CA THR A 96 -10.28 13.07 -5.36
C THR A 96 -11.77 12.86 -5.11
N ASP A 97 -12.64 13.45 -5.91
CA ASP A 97 -14.10 13.27 -5.83
C ASP A 97 -14.54 11.83 -6.14
N ALA A 98 -13.77 11.10 -6.96
CA ALA A 98 -14.00 9.68 -7.23
C ALA A 98 -13.99 8.81 -5.96
N LEU A 99 -13.35 9.27 -4.88
CA LEU A 99 -13.30 8.55 -3.61
C LEU A 99 -14.70 8.38 -2.99
N THR A 100 -15.62 9.30 -3.23
CA THR A 100 -17.00 9.25 -2.70
C THR A 100 -17.81 8.09 -3.29
N ASP A 101 -17.38 7.60 -4.45
CA ASP A 101 -18.00 6.46 -5.14
C ASP A 101 -17.36 5.10 -4.80
N PHE A 102 -16.51 5.04 -3.78
CA PHE A 102 -15.86 3.80 -3.36
C PHE A 102 -16.88 2.67 -3.21
N CYS A 103 -16.60 1.52 -3.84
CA CYS A 103 -17.46 0.33 -3.85
C CYS A 103 -18.90 0.55 -4.41
N ARG A 104 -19.21 1.66 -5.04
CA ARG A 104 -20.47 1.83 -5.76
C ARG A 104 -20.44 1.03 -7.07
N HIS A 105 -21.62 0.65 -7.58
CA HIS A 105 -21.73 -0.23 -8.75
C HIS A 105 -20.99 0.29 -10.00
N HIS A 106 -20.99 1.60 -10.22
CA HIS A 106 -20.34 2.26 -11.37
C HIS A 106 -18.90 2.66 -11.11
N SER A 107 -18.39 2.45 -9.89
CA SER A 107 -17.05 2.90 -9.50
C SER A 107 -15.94 1.98 -10.00
N PHE A 108 -14.82 2.57 -10.38
CA PHE A 108 -13.58 1.82 -10.61
C PHE A 108 -12.84 1.50 -9.30
N LEU A 109 -13.23 2.10 -8.17
CA LEU A 109 -12.66 1.88 -6.85
C LEU A 109 -13.37 0.74 -6.12
N GLY A 110 -12.89 -0.48 -6.33
CA GLY A 110 -13.40 -1.67 -5.66
C GLY A 110 -12.88 -1.84 -4.23
N GLY A 111 -13.44 -2.81 -3.49
CA GLY A 111 -13.04 -3.13 -2.11
C GLY A 111 -11.63 -3.72 -1.95
N HIS A 112 -10.95 -3.99 -3.06
CA HIS A 112 -9.55 -4.42 -3.14
C HIS A 112 -8.89 -3.76 -4.36
N PRO A 113 -7.54 -3.57 -4.35
CA PRO A 113 -6.84 -2.99 -5.49
C PRO A 113 -6.93 -3.89 -6.72
N GLU A 114 -7.26 -3.30 -7.86
CA GLU A 114 -7.31 -3.99 -9.14
C GLU A 114 -6.37 -3.29 -10.14
N ARG A 115 -5.33 -4.00 -10.57
CA ARG A 115 -4.40 -3.48 -11.59
C ARG A 115 -5.12 -3.34 -12.93
N GLY A 116 -4.86 -2.24 -13.61
CA GLY A 116 -5.49 -1.91 -14.91
C GLY A 116 -6.87 -1.28 -14.77
N LYS A 117 -7.48 -1.30 -13.57
CA LYS A 117 -8.74 -0.61 -13.27
C LYS A 117 -8.51 0.69 -12.52
N VAL A 118 -7.62 0.67 -11.52
CA VAL A 118 -7.30 1.86 -10.72
C VAL A 118 -5.91 2.36 -11.12
N PRO A 119 -5.79 3.60 -11.63
CA PRO A 119 -4.50 4.19 -11.97
C PRO A 119 -3.54 4.21 -10.78
N GLY A 120 -2.27 3.81 -11.00
CA GLY A 120 -1.25 3.74 -9.94
C GLY A 120 -1.26 2.46 -9.11
N VAL A 121 -2.23 1.56 -9.30
CA VAL A 121 -2.24 0.24 -8.65
C VAL A 121 -1.33 -0.73 -9.41
N GLU A 122 -0.32 -1.27 -8.73
CA GLU A 122 0.71 -2.12 -9.34
C GLU A 122 0.33 -3.60 -9.45
N ALA A 123 -0.54 -4.07 -8.56
CA ALA A 123 -0.99 -5.46 -8.53
C ALA A 123 -2.42 -5.56 -8.01
N SER A 124 -3.20 -6.50 -8.56
CA SER A 124 -4.46 -6.91 -7.95
C SER A 124 -4.17 -7.75 -6.72
N THR A 125 -4.67 -7.33 -5.56
CA THR A 125 -4.40 -7.97 -4.27
C THR A 125 -5.68 -8.17 -3.47
N GLY A 126 -5.59 -8.98 -2.41
CA GLY A 126 -6.74 -9.35 -1.56
C GLY A 126 -6.62 -10.78 -1.03
N ALA A 127 -6.01 -11.68 -1.80
CA ALA A 127 -5.53 -12.96 -1.31
C ALA A 127 -4.26 -12.73 -0.49
N LEU A 128 -4.36 -12.84 0.83
CA LEU A 128 -3.24 -12.61 1.75
C LEU A 128 -2.06 -13.54 1.45
N GLY A 129 -0.85 -13.06 1.70
CA GLY A 129 0.39 -13.79 1.48
C GLY A 129 0.91 -13.79 0.04
N HIS A 130 0.15 -13.29 -0.95
CA HIS A 130 0.55 -13.34 -2.35
C HIS A 130 1.32 -12.12 -2.84
N GLY A 131 1.15 -10.96 -2.18
CA GLY A 131 1.78 -9.71 -2.63
C GLY A 131 3.30 -9.76 -2.62
N LEU A 132 3.92 -10.44 -1.65
CA LEU A 132 5.38 -10.59 -1.62
C LEU A 132 5.90 -11.43 -2.78
N SER A 133 5.21 -12.50 -3.15
CA SER A 133 5.55 -13.32 -4.32
C SER A 133 5.46 -12.51 -5.62
N LEU A 134 4.43 -11.66 -5.75
CA LEU A 134 4.33 -10.71 -6.87
C LEU A 134 5.50 -9.72 -6.86
N GLY A 135 5.86 -9.20 -5.69
CA GLY A 135 7.00 -8.30 -5.50
C GLY A 135 8.33 -8.94 -5.92
N VAL A 136 8.56 -10.21 -5.57
CA VAL A 136 9.73 -10.99 -6.02
C VAL A 136 9.79 -11.04 -7.55
N GLY A 137 8.66 -11.38 -8.20
CA GLY A 137 8.56 -11.41 -9.65
C GLY A 137 8.84 -10.05 -10.29
N MET A 138 8.31 -8.97 -9.71
CA MET A 138 8.55 -7.60 -10.18
C MET A 138 10.02 -7.21 -10.03
N ALA A 139 10.67 -7.49 -8.88
CA ALA A 139 12.07 -7.16 -8.64
C ALA A 139 13.01 -7.94 -9.59
N LEU A 140 12.74 -9.22 -9.82
CA LEU A 140 13.42 -10.03 -10.82
C LEU A 140 13.29 -9.42 -12.22
N ALA A 141 12.08 -9.04 -12.62
CA ALA A 141 11.82 -8.45 -13.93
C ALA A 141 12.53 -7.10 -14.10
N GLN A 142 12.60 -6.25 -13.07
CA GLN A 142 13.36 -4.99 -13.12
C GLN A 142 14.86 -5.27 -13.31
N ARG A 143 15.42 -6.20 -12.54
CA ARG A 143 16.83 -6.59 -12.67
C ARG A 143 17.16 -7.16 -14.05
N MET A 144 16.32 -8.05 -14.58
CA MET A 144 16.51 -8.63 -15.93
C MET A 144 16.47 -7.56 -17.04
N ARG A 145 15.75 -6.47 -16.80
CA ARG A 145 15.66 -5.32 -17.72
C ARG A 145 16.71 -4.25 -17.45
N GLY A 146 17.64 -4.47 -16.53
CA GLY A 146 18.67 -3.50 -16.17
C GLY A 146 18.14 -2.21 -15.55
N ARG A 147 16.97 -2.24 -14.89
CA ARG A 147 16.34 -1.08 -14.27
C ARG A 147 16.64 -1.01 -12.78
N ALA A 148 16.91 0.20 -12.29
CA ALA A 148 17.19 0.47 -10.88
C ALA A 148 15.90 0.69 -10.02
N ALA A 149 14.73 0.49 -10.60
CA ALA A 149 13.45 0.69 -9.91
C ALA A 149 13.29 -0.29 -8.73
N ARG A 150 12.85 0.25 -7.59
CA ARG A 150 12.63 -0.52 -6.35
C ARG A 150 11.20 -1.05 -6.29
N VAL A 151 11.01 -2.11 -5.52
CA VAL A 151 9.70 -2.72 -5.27
C VAL A 151 9.43 -2.72 -3.77
N PHE A 152 8.40 -2.03 -3.36
CA PHE A 152 7.94 -1.98 -1.97
C PHE A 152 6.68 -2.85 -1.84
N VAL A 153 6.67 -3.74 -0.84
CA VAL A 153 5.52 -4.61 -0.55
C VAL A 153 5.06 -4.37 0.88
N ILE A 154 3.84 -3.87 1.02
CA ILE A 154 3.24 -3.59 2.32
C ILE A 154 2.35 -4.77 2.71
N MET A 155 2.72 -5.44 3.79
CA MET A 155 2.00 -6.59 4.33
C MET A 155 1.37 -6.27 5.69
N GLY A 156 0.39 -7.08 6.08
CA GLY A 156 -0.16 -7.08 7.43
C GLY A 156 0.62 -8.01 8.36
N ASP A 157 0.56 -7.75 9.65
CA ASP A 157 1.17 -8.57 10.70
C ASP A 157 0.60 -10.00 10.71
N GLY A 158 -0.72 -10.15 10.58
CA GLY A 158 -1.37 -11.44 10.44
C GLY A 158 -1.01 -12.15 9.13
N GLU A 159 -0.88 -11.39 8.04
CA GLU A 159 -0.52 -11.89 6.72
C GLU A 159 0.87 -12.54 6.68
N ILE A 160 1.81 -12.07 7.50
CA ILE A 160 3.18 -12.63 7.57
C ILE A 160 3.18 -14.10 8.02
N ASN A 161 2.11 -14.60 8.64
CA ASN A 161 1.99 -16.01 9.00
C ASN A 161 1.66 -16.94 7.81
N GLU A 162 1.32 -16.39 6.64
CA GLU A 162 1.10 -17.20 5.44
C GLU A 162 2.41 -17.84 4.95
N GLY A 163 2.37 -19.15 4.64
CA GLY A 163 3.54 -19.90 4.18
C GLY A 163 4.16 -19.31 2.92
N SER A 164 3.35 -18.80 1.99
CA SER A 164 3.80 -18.16 0.75
C SER A 164 4.66 -16.92 0.98
N VAL A 165 4.48 -16.21 2.11
CA VAL A 165 5.35 -15.08 2.48
C VAL A 165 6.78 -15.56 2.75
N TRP A 166 6.94 -16.66 3.49
CA TRP A 166 8.25 -17.22 3.81
C TRP A 166 8.92 -17.85 2.59
N GLU A 167 8.16 -18.52 1.73
CA GLU A 167 8.65 -19.03 0.45
C GLU A 167 9.16 -17.90 -0.44
N ALA A 168 8.42 -16.81 -0.53
CA ALA A 168 8.83 -15.61 -1.28
C ALA A 168 10.07 -14.95 -0.68
N ALA A 169 10.17 -14.85 0.66
CA ALA A 169 11.32 -14.29 1.34
C ALA A 169 12.58 -15.12 1.08
N MET A 170 12.49 -16.46 1.16
CA MET A 170 13.61 -17.34 0.82
C MET A 170 14.01 -17.20 -0.64
N SER A 171 13.06 -17.06 -1.56
CA SER A 171 13.32 -16.82 -2.98
C SER A 171 14.02 -15.47 -3.20
N ALA A 172 13.54 -14.40 -2.55
CA ALA A 172 14.17 -13.08 -2.61
C ALA A 172 15.63 -13.12 -2.15
N ALA A 173 15.88 -13.77 -1.02
CA ALA A 173 17.24 -13.94 -0.48
C ALA A 173 18.14 -14.75 -1.43
N LYS A 174 17.64 -15.89 -1.93
CA LYS A 174 18.37 -16.72 -2.91
C LYS A 174 18.77 -15.92 -4.15
N HIS A 175 17.89 -15.07 -4.63
CA HIS A 175 18.13 -14.27 -5.81
C HIS A 175 18.77 -12.91 -5.50
N ARG A 176 19.12 -12.60 -4.24
CA ARG A 176 19.76 -11.34 -3.81
C ARG A 176 19.00 -10.13 -4.39
N LEU A 177 17.70 -10.03 -4.09
CA LEU A 177 16.84 -8.96 -4.62
C LEU A 177 16.91 -7.72 -3.71
N ASP A 178 18.02 -7.00 -3.74
CA ASP A 178 18.30 -5.84 -2.87
C ASP A 178 17.35 -4.65 -3.15
N SER A 179 16.65 -4.67 -4.29
CA SER A 179 15.63 -3.68 -4.67
C SER A 179 14.22 -4.01 -4.15
N LEU A 180 14.02 -5.15 -3.49
CA LEU A 180 12.76 -5.54 -2.85
C LEU A 180 12.79 -5.19 -1.36
N ILE A 181 11.79 -4.45 -0.90
CA ILE A 181 11.67 -3.87 0.45
C ILE A 181 10.30 -4.22 1.03
#